data_5a4115dd3b7ac88656c37a840fb213a3
#
_entry.id   5a4115dd3b7ac88656c37a840fb213a3
#
_cell.length_a   1.000
_cell.length_b   1.000
_cell.length_c   1.000
_cell.angle_alpha   90.00
_cell.angle_beta   90.00
_cell.angle_gamma   90.00
#
_symmetry.space_group_name_H-M   'P 1'
#
loop_
_entity.id
_entity.type
_entity.pdbx_description
1 polymer ?
#
loop_
_entity_poly.entity_id
_entity_poly.type
_entity_poly.pdbx_seq_one_letter_code
_entity_poly.pdbx_strand_id
1 'polypeptide(L)'
;RWRDKTSWSSQQVLKTVRDQSDVVLYLVNASENPADAAYVLAEMEILSWIGKPVLVLLNQMGEPQPRDIEAAETNLWRDYVSRYSFVRDVMSLDAFARCWVQEFSLLDAVASALPGAKQAAFNSLRDAWKAQRLDAYRASAEAIARYLAALAKDGERVADRGISSTIRKVGRAIGIGEDGEPTPEACAMKALEGRAAKALRALTDRLIDIHG
;
A
#
# COMPACT_ATOMS: atom_id res chain seq x y z
N ARG A 1 -13.61 37.21 -29.50
CA ARG A 1 -13.46 36.96 -28.04
C ARG A 1 -12.90 35.55 -27.87
N TRP A 2 -11.60 35.45 -27.76
CA TRP A 2 -10.92 34.22 -27.42
C TRP A 2 -11.29 33.92 -25.97
N ARG A 3 -12.13 32.91 -25.73
CA ARG A 3 -12.30 32.31 -24.42
C ARG A 3 -11.05 31.53 -24.12
N ASP A 4 -10.32 31.89 -23.08
CA ASP A 4 -9.21 31.11 -22.56
C ASP A 4 -9.75 29.71 -22.20
N LYS A 5 -9.35 28.70 -22.98
CA LYS A 5 -9.81 27.31 -22.80
C LYS A 5 -9.47 26.77 -21.40
N THR A 6 -8.36 27.20 -20.84
CA THR A 6 -7.90 26.79 -19.50
C THR A 6 -8.84 27.30 -18.43
N SER A 7 -9.16 28.61 -18.45
CA SER A 7 -10.13 29.19 -17.52
C SER A 7 -11.52 28.59 -17.65
N TRP A 8 -11.96 28.28 -18.87
CA TRP A 8 -13.25 27.63 -19.08
C TRP A 8 -13.28 26.21 -18.53
N SER A 9 -12.22 25.40 -18.74
CA SER A 9 -12.11 24.07 -18.21
C SER A 9 -12.14 24.06 -16.68
N SER A 10 -11.38 24.93 -16.03
CA SER A 10 -11.36 25.08 -14.57
C SER A 10 -12.74 25.44 -14.01
N GLN A 11 -13.45 26.38 -14.65
CA GLN A 11 -14.81 26.73 -14.26
C GLN A 11 -15.80 25.58 -14.40
N GLN A 12 -15.65 24.74 -15.44
CA GLN A 12 -16.49 23.55 -15.61
C GLN A 12 -16.24 22.51 -14.54
N VAL A 13 -14.99 22.28 -14.15
CA VAL A 13 -14.64 21.39 -13.05
C VAL A 13 -15.29 21.86 -11.74
N LEU A 14 -15.13 23.14 -11.39
CA LEU A 14 -15.73 23.71 -10.17
C LEU A 14 -17.26 23.58 -10.17
N LYS A 15 -17.93 23.83 -11.29
CA LYS A 15 -19.38 23.61 -11.42
C LYS A 15 -19.75 22.16 -11.22
N THR A 16 -19.02 21.25 -11.84
CA THR A 16 -19.26 19.79 -11.69
C THR A 16 -19.10 19.37 -10.23
N VAL A 17 -18.04 19.81 -9.56
CA VAL A 17 -17.85 19.53 -8.13
C VAL A 17 -19.02 20.08 -7.32
N ARG A 18 -19.43 21.32 -7.53
CA ARG A 18 -20.56 21.93 -6.81
C ARG A 18 -21.88 21.19 -7.04
N ASP A 19 -22.18 20.87 -8.29
CA ASP A 19 -23.51 20.39 -8.69
C ASP A 19 -23.67 18.87 -8.59
N GLN A 20 -22.58 18.11 -8.68
CA GLN A 20 -22.62 16.64 -8.77
C GLN A 20 -21.91 15.89 -7.62
N SER A 21 -21.00 16.53 -6.86
CA SER A 21 -20.37 15.87 -5.73
C SER A 21 -21.21 15.98 -4.46
N ASP A 22 -21.10 15.00 -3.58
CA ASP A 22 -21.68 15.01 -2.24
C ASP A 22 -20.65 15.36 -1.16
N VAL A 23 -19.39 14.96 -1.37
CA VAL A 23 -18.25 15.19 -0.50
C VAL A 23 -17.06 15.54 -1.39
N VAL A 24 -16.20 16.43 -0.93
CA VAL A 24 -14.95 16.80 -1.61
C VAL A 24 -13.76 16.23 -0.85
N LEU A 25 -12.89 15.52 -1.55
CA LEU A 25 -11.59 15.11 -1.04
C LEU A 25 -10.56 16.14 -1.48
N TYR A 26 -10.04 16.89 -0.52
CA TYR A 26 -9.06 17.95 -0.77
C TYR A 26 -7.68 17.49 -0.34
N LEU A 27 -6.77 17.29 -1.32
CA LEU A 27 -5.42 16.84 -1.08
C LEU A 27 -4.48 18.02 -0.87
N VAL A 28 -3.70 17.97 0.18
CA VAL A 28 -2.64 18.94 0.47
C VAL A 28 -1.29 18.24 0.58
N ASN A 29 -0.24 18.97 0.27
CA ASN A 29 1.13 18.53 0.48
C ASN A 29 1.49 18.73 1.96
N ALA A 30 1.60 17.63 2.72
CA ALA A 30 1.88 17.69 4.15
C ALA A 30 3.31 18.13 4.47
N SER A 31 4.24 18.04 3.51
CA SER A 31 5.61 18.53 3.70
C SER A 31 5.70 20.05 3.80
N GLU A 32 4.63 20.77 3.42
CA GLU A 32 4.55 22.21 3.53
C GLU A 32 3.91 22.63 4.86
N ASN A 33 4.43 23.70 5.47
CA ASN A 33 3.75 24.29 6.61
C ASN A 33 2.44 24.96 6.12
N PRO A 34 1.27 24.66 6.73
CA PRO A 34 0.00 25.25 6.30
C PRO A 34 -0.01 26.79 6.31
N ALA A 35 0.79 27.43 7.17
CA ALA A 35 0.89 28.89 7.21
C ALA A 35 1.60 29.49 5.99
N ASP A 36 2.50 28.71 5.36
CA ASP A 36 3.27 29.14 4.19
C ASP A 36 2.57 28.75 2.87
N ALA A 37 1.58 27.87 2.93
CA ALA A 37 0.80 27.40 1.79
C ALA A 37 -0.29 28.43 1.39
N ALA A 38 0.10 29.57 0.85
CA ALA A 38 -0.80 30.67 0.53
C ALA A 38 -1.94 30.30 -0.44
N TYR A 39 -1.73 29.28 -1.30
CA TYR A 39 -2.74 28.77 -2.21
C TYR A 39 -3.94 28.11 -1.47
N VAL A 40 -3.70 27.53 -0.31
CA VAL A 40 -4.75 26.87 0.50
C VAL A 40 -5.83 27.85 0.90
N LEU A 41 -5.46 29.09 1.23
CA LEU A 41 -6.44 30.12 1.60
C LEU A 41 -7.42 30.39 0.45
N ALA A 42 -6.90 30.60 -0.76
CA ALA A 42 -7.72 30.87 -1.94
C ALA A 42 -8.59 29.66 -2.32
N GLU A 43 -8.06 28.45 -2.21
CA GLU A 43 -8.80 27.22 -2.48
C GLU A 43 -9.89 26.95 -1.44
N MET A 44 -9.65 27.25 -0.17
CA MET A 44 -10.66 27.18 0.87
C MET A 44 -11.81 28.17 0.66
N GLU A 45 -11.55 29.35 0.11
CA GLU A 45 -12.62 30.30 -0.30
C GLU A 45 -13.50 29.71 -1.41
N ILE A 46 -12.87 29.04 -2.40
CA ILE A 46 -13.60 28.36 -3.47
C ILE A 46 -14.42 27.20 -2.90
N LEU A 47 -13.85 26.38 -2.01
CA LEU A 47 -14.55 25.28 -1.36
C LEU A 47 -15.70 25.75 -0.48
N SER A 48 -15.55 26.89 0.17
CA SER A 48 -16.64 27.55 0.90
C SER A 48 -17.80 27.94 -0.03
N TRP A 49 -17.49 28.49 -1.21
CA TRP A 49 -18.50 28.77 -2.22
C TRP A 49 -19.18 27.54 -2.78
N ILE A 50 -18.45 26.43 -2.94
CA ILE A 50 -18.97 25.12 -3.36
C ILE A 50 -19.98 24.60 -2.32
N GLY A 51 -19.73 24.81 -1.03
CA GLY A 51 -20.66 24.50 0.05
C GLY A 51 -20.86 23.00 0.32
N LYS A 52 -19.91 22.16 -0.05
CA LYS A 52 -19.94 20.71 0.20
C LYS A 52 -19.08 20.34 1.40
N PRO A 53 -19.37 19.26 2.11
CA PRO A 53 -18.46 18.70 3.11
C PRO A 53 -17.09 18.39 2.49
N VAL A 54 -16.02 18.76 3.18
CA VAL A 54 -14.64 18.58 2.74
C VAL A 54 -13.92 17.67 3.72
N LEU A 55 -13.21 16.67 3.21
CA LEU A 55 -12.20 15.90 3.93
C LEU A 55 -10.83 16.32 3.42
N VAL A 56 -9.98 16.79 4.32
CA VAL A 56 -8.60 17.17 3.99
C VAL A 56 -7.70 15.95 4.11
N LEU A 57 -7.00 15.62 3.04
CA LEU A 57 -6.12 14.48 2.96
C LEU A 57 -4.67 14.96 2.89
N LEU A 58 -3.90 14.61 3.91
CA LEU A 58 -2.48 14.93 4.00
C LEU A 58 -1.70 13.90 3.18
N ASN A 59 -1.12 14.36 2.08
CA ASN A 59 -0.31 13.56 1.18
C ASN A 59 1.16 13.99 1.26
N GLN A 60 2.08 13.15 0.78
CA GLN A 60 3.52 13.41 0.80
C GLN A 60 4.07 13.63 2.23
N MET A 61 3.67 12.76 3.15
CA MET A 61 4.13 12.79 4.54
C MET A 61 5.64 12.49 4.71
N GLY A 62 6.30 12.04 3.64
CA GLY A 62 7.70 11.63 3.68
C GLY A 62 7.92 10.22 4.23
N GLU A 63 9.11 9.96 4.77
CA GLU A 63 9.40 8.68 5.41
C GLU A 63 8.59 8.52 6.70
N PRO A 64 8.13 7.29 7.02
CA PRO A 64 7.38 7.03 8.25
C PRO A 64 8.12 7.55 9.48
N GLN A 65 7.43 8.37 10.26
CA GLN A 65 7.94 8.98 11.48
C GLN A 65 7.32 8.33 12.72
N PRO A 66 7.90 8.53 13.91
CA PRO A 66 7.23 8.18 15.16
C PRO A 66 5.82 8.79 15.25
N ARG A 67 4.88 8.04 15.83
CA ARG A 67 3.45 8.41 15.83
C ARG A 67 3.14 9.78 16.44
N ASP A 68 3.93 10.20 17.41
CA ASP A 68 3.82 11.51 18.06
C ASP A 68 4.16 12.65 17.09
N ILE A 69 5.16 12.47 16.25
CA ILE A 69 5.55 13.45 15.21
C ILE A 69 4.48 13.52 14.12
N GLU A 70 4.04 12.38 13.58
CA GLU A 70 2.97 12.36 12.58
C GLU A 70 1.66 12.94 13.10
N ALA A 71 1.35 12.68 14.38
CA ALA A 71 0.18 13.28 15.02
C ALA A 71 0.32 14.79 15.20
N ALA A 72 1.52 15.29 15.52
CA ALA A 72 1.78 16.73 15.63
C ALA A 72 1.60 17.44 14.29
N GLU A 73 2.11 16.88 13.20
CA GLU A 73 1.93 17.42 11.85
C GLU A 73 0.46 17.41 11.43
N THR A 74 -0.24 16.30 11.67
CA THR A 74 -1.68 16.21 11.40
C THR A 74 -2.48 17.25 12.20
N ASN A 75 -2.12 17.48 13.46
CA ASN A 75 -2.77 18.47 14.30
C ASN A 75 -2.51 19.90 13.82
N LEU A 76 -1.31 20.19 13.33
CA LEU A 76 -0.99 21.51 12.76
C LEU A 76 -1.93 21.86 11.60
N TRP A 77 -2.16 20.90 10.69
CA TRP A 77 -3.11 21.07 9.60
C TRP A 77 -4.55 21.14 10.10
N ARG A 78 -4.93 20.31 11.06
CA ARG A 78 -6.27 20.33 11.66
C ARG A 78 -6.57 21.68 12.29
N ASP A 79 -5.64 22.24 13.05
CA ASP A 79 -5.79 23.54 13.70
C ASP A 79 -5.92 24.66 12.65
N TYR A 80 -5.10 24.61 11.58
CA TYR A 80 -5.15 25.59 10.51
C TYR A 80 -6.50 25.61 9.79
N VAL A 81 -7.08 24.44 9.48
CA VAL A 81 -8.36 24.36 8.75
C VAL A 81 -9.60 24.38 9.66
N SER A 82 -9.45 24.34 10.98
CA SER A 82 -10.55 24.30 11.96
C SER A 82 -11.51 25.49 11.86
N ARG A 83 -11.02 26.62 11.33
CA ARG A 83 -11.83 27.84 11.08
C ARG A 83 -12.89 27.64 9.98
N TYR A 84 -12.79 26.59 9.18
CA TYR A 84 -13.71 26.32 8.08
C TYR A 84 -14.74 25.27 8.47
N SER A 85 -15.98 25.69 8.74
CA SER A 85 -17.05 24.79 9.24
C SER A 85 -17.46 23.69 8.27
N PHE A 86 -17.14 23.81 6.99
CA PHE A 86 -17.39 22.79 5.97
C PHE A 86 -16.33 21.67 5.95
N VAL A 87 -15.17 21.85 6.58
CA VAL A 87 -14.18 20.80 6.78
C VAL A 87 -14.68 19.84 7.87
N ARG A 88 -14.78 18.55 7.53
CA ARG A 88 -15.31 17.51 8.41
C ARG A 88 -14.23 16.73 9.12
N ASP A 89 -13.11 16.47 8.45
CA ASP A 89 -11.97 15.78 9.05
C ASP A 89 -10.66 16.09 8.30
N VAL A 90 -9.55 15.82 8.96
CA VAL A 90 -8.19 15.89 8.42
C VAL A 90 -7.52 14.57 8.70
N MET A 91 -7.08 13.87 7.67
CA MET A 91 -6.49 12.54 7.78
C MET A 91 -5.22 12.42 6.96
N SER A 92 -4.25 11.69 7.51
CA SER A 92 -3.05 11.29 6.78
C SER A 92 -3.41 10.17 5.80
N LEU A 93 -3.20 10.41 4.52
CA LEU A 93 -3.41 9.43 3.46
C LEU A 93 -2.35 9.63 2.38
N ASP A 94 -1.17 9.04 2.60
CA ASP A 94 -0.08 9.11 1.65
C ASP A 94 -0.32 8.15 0.48
N ALA A 95 -0.30 8.67 -0.74
CA ALA A 95 -0.48 7.88 -1.96
C ALA A 95 0.66 6.87 -2.20
N PHE A 96 1.85 7.11 -1.63
CA PHE A 96 3.01 6.23 -1.75
C PHE A 96 3.05 5.13 -0.69
N ALA A 97 2.37 5.33 0.45
CA ALA A 97 2.30 4.39 1.57
C ALA A 97 0.89 3.81 1.76
N ARG A 98 0.17 3.57 0.67
CA ARG A 98 -1.22 3.11 0.70
C ARG A 98 -1.37 1.73 1.32
N CYS A 99 -2.31 1.62 2.26
CA CYS A 99 -2.79 0.33 2.72
C CYS A 99 -4.33 0.31 2.78
N TRP A 100 -4.92 -0.86 2.64
CA TRP A 100 -6.38 -1.00 2.62
C TRP A 100 -7.05 -0.55 3.93
N VAL A 101 -6.33 -0.56 5.06
CA VAL A 101 -6.85 -0.08 6.34
C VAL A 101 -7.05 1.44 6.32
N GLN A 102 -6.09 2.19 5.75
CA GLN A 102 -6.21 3.64 5.58
C GLN A 102 -7.32 3.99 4.57
N GLU A 103 -7.43 3.24 3.48
CA GLU A 103 -8.52 3.39 2.52
C GLU A 103 -9.88 3.14 3.17
N PHE A 104 -9.97 2.16 4.06
CA PHE A 104 -11.19 1.90 4.82
C PHE A 104 -11.54 3.03 5.78
N SER A 105 -10.56 3.61 6.47
CA SER A 105 -10.76 4.78 7.31
C SER A 105 -11.24 6.00 6.50
N LEU A 106 -10.74 6.18 5.29
CA LEU A 106 -11.25 7.20 4.35
C LEU A 106 -12.71 6.94 3.99
N LEU A 107 -13.08 5.69 3.68
CA LEU A 107 -14.48 5.35 3.36
C LEU A 107 -15.40 5.59 4.57
N ASP A 108 -14.94 5.34 5.79
CA ASP A 108 -15.70 5.66 7.01
C ASP A 108 -15.91 7.18 7.18
N ALA A 109 -14.86 7.97 6.94
CA ALA A 109 -14.95 9.42 6.99
C ALA A 109 -15.90 9.97 5.91
N VAL A 110 -15.83 9.44 4.68
CA VAL A 110 -16.77 9.79 3.59
C VAL A 110 -18.20 9.43 3.98
N ALA A 111 -18.43 8.22 4.50
CA ALA A 111 -19.76 7.79 4.95
C ALA A 111 -20.35 8.76 5.98
N SER A 112 -19.53 9.23 6.92
CA SER A 112 -19.94 10.16 7.97
C SER A 112 -20.24 11.58 7.45
N ALA A 113 -19.59 11.97 6.34
CA ALA A 113 -19.78 13.27 5.70
C ALA A 113 -20.96 13.30 4.71
N LEU A 114 -21.47 12.14 4.27
CA LEU A 114 -22.55 12.02 3.30
C LEU A 114 -23.90 12.44 3.88
N PRO A 115 -24.81 13.02 3.05
CA PRO A 115 -26.20 13.21 3.42
C PRO A 115 -26.88 11.88 3.77
N GLY A 116 -27.73 11.85 4.81
CA GLY A 116 -28.35 10.64 5.33
C GLY A 116 -29.07 9.78 4.29
N ALA A 117 -29.69 10.37 3.28
CA ALA A 117 -30.33 9.65 2.19
C ALA A 117 -29.37 8.75 1.36
N LYS A 118 -28.10 9.11 1.29
CA LYS A 118 -27.07 8.37 0.54
C LYS A 118 -26.21 7.47 1.44
N GLN A 119 -26.24 7.67 2.73
CA GLN A 119 -25.41 6.97 3.71
C GLN A 119 -25.63 5.44 3.69
N ALA A 120 -26.88 4.99 3.62
CA ALA A 120 -27.21 3.57 3.62
C ALA A 120 -26.62 2.84 2.39
N ALA A 121 -26.78 3.41 1.21
CA ALA A 121 -26.21 2.85 -0.02
C ALA A 121 -24.69 2.82 0.00
N PHE A 122 -24.08 3.91 0.49
CA PHE A 122 -22.61 4.01 0.60
C PHE A 122 -22.05 3.03 1.64
N ASN A 123 -22.72 2.87 2.79
CA ASN A 123 -22.34 1.88 3.80
C ASN A 123 -22.35 0.46 3.23
N SER A 124 -23.37 0.11 2.44
CA SER A 124 -23.41 -1.21 1.77
C SER A 124 -22.23 -1.40 0.82
N LEU A 125 -21.86 -0.37 0.05
CA LEU A 125 -20.68 -0.40 -0.84
C LEU A 125 -19.38 -0.55 -0.03
N ARG A 126 -19.21 0.26 1.02
CA ARG A 126 -18.06 0.20 1.93
C ARG A 126 -17.90 -1.18 2.55
N ASP A 127 -18.98 -1.77 3.05
CA ASP A 127 -18.96 -3.05 3.73
C ASP A 127 -18.64 -4.20 2.74
N ALA A 128 -19.18 -4.14 1.53
CA ALA A 128 -18.82 -5.07 0.46
C ALA A 128 -17.34 -4.96 0.07
N TRP A 129 -16.83 -3.74 -0.07
CA TRP A 129 -15.41 -3.50 -0.35
C TRP A 129 -14.51 -4.03 0.77
N LYS A 130 -14.88 -3.78 2.04
CA LYS A 130 -14.15 -4.30 3.21
C LYS A 130 -14.12 -5.82 3.22
N ALA A 131 -15.25 -6.47 2.96
CA ALA A 131 -15.32 -7.94 2.91
C ALA A 131 -14.38 -8.49 1.84
N GLN A 132 -14.38 -7.92 0.64
CA GLN A 132 -13.48 -8.31 -0.45
C GLN A 132 -12.00 -8.17 -0.05
N ARG A 133 -11.62 -7.06 0.58
CA ARG A 133 -10.23 -6.83 1.02
C ARG A 133 -9.80 -7.76 2.14
N LEU A 134 -10.69 -8.06 3.08
CA LEU A 134 -10.43 -9.04 4.14
C LEU A 134 -10.24 -10.45 3.58
N ASP A 135 -11.04 -10.84 2.59
CA ASP A 135 -10.91 -12.15 1.94
C ASP A 135 -9.60 -12.26 1.16
N ALA A 136 -9.20 -11.22 0.42
CA ALA A 136 -7.90 -11.15 -0.23
C ALA A 136 -6.74 -11.21 0.78
N TYR A 137 -6.85 -10.48 1.90
CA TYR A 137 -5.86 -10.53 2.98
C TYR A 137 -5.73 -11.93 3.59
N ARG A 138 -6.85 -12.60 3.89
CA ARG A 138 -6.86 -13.97 4.42
C ARG A 138 -6.24 -14.96 3.45
N ALA A 139 -6.63 -14.88 2.17
CA ALA A 139 -6.08 -15.73 1.12
C ALA A 139 -4.56 -15.54 0.96
N SER A 140 -4.07 -14.30 1.05
CA SER A 140 -2.64 -13.98 1.01
C SER A 140 -1.90 -14.52 2.23
N ALA A 141 -2.45 -14.34 3.43
CA ALA A 141 -1.88 -14.86 4.67
C ALA A 141 -1.79 -16.40 4.65
N GLU A 142 -2.82 -17.08 4.16
CA GLU A 142 -2.80 -18.53 3.97
C GLU A 142 -1.76 -18.97 2.93
N ALA A 143 -1.64 -18.28 1.80
CA ALA A 143 -0.64 -18.61 0.78
C ALA A 143 0.77 -18.50 1.34
N ILE A 144 1.07 -17.42 2.07
CA ILE A 144 2.36 -17.20 2.74
C ILE A 144 2.60 -18.27 3.80
N ALA A 145 1.61 -18.58 4.64
CA ALA A 145 1.74 -19.59 5.68
C ALA A 145 2.02 -20.99 5.10
N ARG A 146 1.34 -21.37 4.01
CA ARG A 146 1.60 -22.63 3.29
C ARG A 146 3.01 -22.68 2.70
N TYR A 147 3.45 -21.58 2.11
CA TYR A 147 4.82 -21.47 1.58
C TYR A 147 5.86 -21.64 2.68
N LEU A 148 5.73 -20.92 3.79
CA LEU A 148 6.66 -21.05 4.93
C LEU A 148 6.64 -22.45 5.53
N ALA A 149 5.46 -23.07 5.67
CA ALA A 149 5.35 -24.46 6.15
C ALA A 149 5.96 -25.47 5.20
N ALA A 150 5.89 -25.25 3.89
CA ALA A 150 6.54 -26.09 2.89
C ALA A 150 8.07 -25.98 2.96
N LEU A 151 8.60 -24.75 3.07
CA LEU A 151 10.03 -24.53 3.24
C LEU A 151 10.57 -25.15 4.54
N ALA A 152 9.83 -25.00 5.65
CA ALA A 152 10.23 -25.58 6.94
C ALA A 152 10.28 -27.12 6.94
N LYS A 153 9.52 -27.76 6.05
CA LYS A 153 9.50 -29.23 5.89
C LYS A 153 10.46 -29.73 4.82
N ASP A 154 10.94 -28.81 3.96
CA ASP A 154 11.85 -29.20 2.88
C ASP A 154 13.22 -29.56 3.44
N GLY A 155 13.73 -30.70 3.02
CA GLY A 155 15.03 -31.23 3.43
C GLY A 155 15.63 -32.04 2.32
N GLU A 156 16.93 -32.05 2.25
CA GLU A 156 17.69 -32.87 1.34
C GLU A 156 18.57 -33.82 2.13
N ARG A 157 18.50 -35.10 1.77
CA ARG A 157 19.41 -36.13 2.36
C ARG A 157 20.72 -36.11 1.61
N VAL A 158 21.78 -35.72 2.31
CA VAL A 158 23.14 -35.89 1.80
C VAL A 158 23.48 -37.38 1.88
N ALA A 159 23.62 -38.00 0.72
CA ALA A 159 24.01 -39.41 0.67
C ALA A 159 25.43 -39.57 1.26
N ASP A 160 25.53 -40.20 2.41
CA ASP A 160 26.83 -40.58 3.00
C ASP A 160 27.45 -41.70 2.15
N ARG A 161 28.24 -41.28 1.18
CA ARG A 161 29.06 -42.17 0.37
C ARG A 161 30.39 -42.41 1.10
N GLY A 162 30.33 -42.98 2.29
CA GLY A 162 31.48 -43.19 3.16
C GLY A 162 32.72 -43.77 2.50
N ILE A 163 32.57 -44.64 1.50
CA ILE A 163 33.67 -45.25 0.74
C ILE A 163 34.15 -44.33 -0.38
N SER A 164 33.23 -43.61 -1.06
CA SER A 164 33.59 -42.74 -2.19
C SER A 164 34.24 -41.42 -1.74
N SER A 165 33.92 -40.93 -0.53
CA SER A 165 34.57 -39.77 0.04
C SER A 165 36.04 -40.01 0.40
N THR A 166 36.34 -41.21 0.88
CA THR A 166 37.71 -41.62 1.19
C THR A 166 38.55 -41.82 -0.08
N ILE A 167 37.98 -42.44 -1.12
CA ILE A 167 38.65 -42.60 -2.42
C ILE A 167 38.91 -41.25 -3.10
N ARG A 168 37.96 -40.29 -3.02
CA ARG A 168 38.15 -38.91 -3.52
C ARG A 168 39.24 -38.15 -2.76
N LYS A 169 39.33 -38.30 -1.44
CA LYS A 169 40.39 -37.66 -0.65
C LYS A 169 41.76 -38.23 -1.03
N VAL A 170 41.86 -39.54 -1.27
CA VAL A 170 43.09 -40.19 -1.72
C VAL A 170 43.42 -39.79 -3.18
N GLY A 171 42.44 -39.75 -4.08
CA GLY A 171 42.61 -39.30 -5.46
C GLY A 171 43.14 -37.87 -5.57
N ARG A 172 42.61 -36.94 -4.76
CA ARG A 172 43.14 -35.57 -4.66
C ARG A 172 44.57 -35.50 -4.13
N ALA A 173 44.91 -36.35 -3.16
CA ALA A 173 46.27 -36.40 -2.60
C ALA A 173 47.33 -36.89 -3.59
N ILE A 174 46.91 -37.63 -4.62
CA ILE A 174 47.80 -38.16 -5.67
C ILE A 174 47.66 -37.42 -7.01
N GLY A 175 46.94 -36.25 -7.05
CA GLY A 175 46.81 -35.43 -8.24
C GLY A 175 45.96 -36.05 -9.39
N ILE A 176 45.19 -37.07 -9.10
CA ILE A 176 44.26 -37.70 -10.05
C ILE A 176 42.84 -37.32 -9.64
N GLY A 177 42.37 -36.19 -10.12
CA GLY A 177 41.00 -35.71 -9.93
C GLY A 177 40.78 -34.41 -10.69
N GLU A 178 39.78 -34.38 -11.56
CA GLU A 178 39.36 -33.12 -12.19
C GLU A 178 38.88 -32.15 -11.12
N ASP A 179 39.49 -30.96 -11.07
CA ASP A 179 39.00 -29.82 -10.32
C ASP A 179 37.67 -29.39 -10.92
N GLY A 180 36.53 -29.79 -10.31
CA GLY A 180 35.27 -29.30 -10.80
C GLY A 180 33.99 -30.05 -10.42
N GLU A 181 34.06 -31.28 -9.88
CA GLU A 181 32.81 -31.93 -9.44
C GLU A 181 32.29 -31.34 -8.11
N PRO A 182 31.05 -30.86 -8.10
CA PRO A 182 30.45 -30.30 -6.89
C PRO A 182 30.34 -31.36 -5.79
N THR A 183 30.58 -30.96 -4.54
CA THR A 183 30.41 -31.83 -3.39
C THR A 183 28.96 -32.28 -3.22
N PRO A 184 28.67 -33.44 -2.59
CA PRO A 184 27.30 -33.87 -2.31
C PRO A 184 26.49 -32.80 -1.56
N GLU A 185 27.13 -32.06 -0.65
CA GLU A 185 26.51 -30.94 0.08
C GLU A 185 26.17 -29.79 -0.86
N ALA A 186 27.06 -29.43 -1.79
CA ALA A 186 26.81 -28.37 -2.77
C ALA A 186 25.67 -28.76 -3.73
N CYS A 187 25.59 -30.04 -4.12
CA CYS A 187 24.47 -30.56 -4.91
C CYS A 187 23.15 -30.51 -4.14
N ALA A 188 23.15 -30.88 -2.86
CA ALA A 188 21.98 -30.81 -1.99
C ALA A 188 21.52 -29.36 -1.78
N MET A 189 22.46 -28.46 -1.52
CA MET A 189 22.15 -27.02 -1.38
C MET A 189 21.53 -26.43 -2.66
N LYS A 190 22.13 -26.74 -3.81
CA LYS A 190 21.59 -26.29 -5.11
C LYS A 190 20.18 -26.82 -5.39
N ALA A 191 19.91 -28.06 -4.98
CA ALA A 191 18.57 -28.66 -5.10
C ALA A 191 17.55 -27.96 -4.19
N LEU A 192 17.92 -27.64 -2.95
CA LEU A 192 17.10 -26.89 -2.01
C LEU A 192 16.81 -25.48 -2.55
N GLU A 193 17.83 -24.76 -2.99
CA GLU A 193 17.70 -23.41 -3.60
C GLU A 193 16.78 -23.44 -4.82
N GLY A 194 16.92 -24.44 -5.68
CA GLY A 194 16.06 -24.61 -6.87
C GLY A 194 14.59 -24.81 -6.52
N ARG A 195 14.31 -25.62 -5.47
CA ARG A 195 12.93 -25.83 -4.98
C ARG A 195 12.38 -24.60 -4.30
N ALA A 196 13.18 -23.93 -3.48
CA ALA A 196 12.80 -22.69 -2.83
C ALA A 196 12.46 -21.58 -3.84
N ALA A 197 13.28 -21.42 -4.88
CA ALA A 197 13.04 -20.46 -5.96
C ALA A 197 11.75 -20.79 -6.74
N LYS A 198 11.47 -22.06 -7.02
CA LYS A 198 10.23 -22.49 -7.67
C LYS A 198 9.01 -22.23 -6.78
N ALA A 199 9.11 -22.54 -5.50
CA ALA A 199 8.04 -22.29 -4.52
C ALA A 199 7.75 -20.78 -4.36
N LEU A 200 8.81 -19.95 -4.36
CA LEU A 200 8.67 -18.49 -4.28
C LEU A 200 7.94 -17.93 -5.52
N ARG A 201 8.27 -18.40 -6.72
CA ARG A 201 7.56 -18.01 -7.95
C ARG A 201 6.09 -18.37 -7.86
N ALA A 202 5.77 -19.60 -7.46
CA ALA A 202 4.38 -20.04 -7.31
C ALA A 202 3.61 -19.20 -6.26
N LEU A 203 4.26 -18.78 -5.17
CA LEU A 203 3.68 -17.85 -4.21
C LEU A 203 3.42 -16.49 -4.87
N THR A 204 4.40 -15.95 -5.61
CA THR A 204 4.28 -14.65 -6.29
C THR A 204 3.10 -14.67 -7.26
N ASP A 205 3.01 -15.69 -8.11
CA ASP A 205 1.91 -15.86 -9.07
C ASP A 205 0.56 -15.93 -8.33
N ARG A 206 0.50 -16.68 -7.23
CA ARG A 206 -0.70 -16.76 -6.41
C ARG A 206 -1.10 -15.45 -5.77
N LEU A 207 -0.14 -14.65 -5.29
CA LEU A 207 -0.42 -13.32 -4.72
C LEU A 207 -0.91 -12.34 -5.81
N ILE A 208 -0.35 -12.42 -7.01
CA ILE A 208 -0.83 -11.64 -8.16
C ILE A 208 -2.29 -12.01 -8.47
N ASP A 209 -2.63 -13.30 -8.55
CA ASP A 209 -4.02 -13.75 -8.79
C ASP A 209 -5.02 -13.27 -7.71
N ILE A 210 -4.58 -13.16 -6.47
CA ILE A 210 -5.43 -12.70 -5.36
C ILE A 210 -5.70 -11.19 -5.45
N HIS A 211 -4.73 -10.41 -5.88
CA HIS A 211 -4.80 -8.94 -5.87
C HIS A 211 -5.10 -8.33 -7.25
N GLY A 212 -5.02 -9.11 -8.30
CA GLY A 212 -5.46 -8.92 -9.68
C GLY A 212 -5.14 -7.85 -10.50
#